data_bb2e7689e2ccc581e41d9d0e3b5fbd72
#
_entry.id   bb2e7689e2ccc581e41d9d0e3b5fbd72
#
_cell.length_a   1.000
_cell.length_b   1.000
_cell.length_c   1.000
_cell.angle_alpha   90.00
_cell.angle_beta   90.00
_cell.angle_gamma   90.00
#
_symmetry.space_group_name_H-M   'P 1'
#
loop_
_entity.id
_entity.type
_entity.pdbx_description
1 polymer ?
#
loop_
_entity_poly.entity_id
_entity_poly.type
_entity_poly.pdbx_seq_one_letter_code
_entity_poly.pdbx_strand_id
1 'polypeptide(L)'
;GKWKIIEQWIAYHLQHPGEKIKWSIVLVSEVEGAGKGLLARIISRILGHENVNENANYKHLTNSHNTLLVGKQVIVLNEVSLGDFKSKTEGTNTLKNFVADDYYSCNFKNKPMVVLPNMTDFMLFSQDPRVLGVSQGVRRYFFCNITRTEEEIIKKTDEGFYERAWDFADSDEGAEALIHYFSKEVKITNPKKFKGRAPQTDDLKQLIEQSKHPVQKKLEWDLVRPDQRKIFDGEWCGLSTFDWLNDKLNTKQRDAWRDDFDWGSFGDDAIYKFLSANCIRWNNGEATRQISIDGVKHRFYLLDDARCPLPN
;
A
#
# COMPACT_ATOMS: atom_id res chain seq x y z
N GLY A 1 2.73 -10.33 16.53
CA GLY A 1 2.97 -8.92 16.25
C GLY A 1 3.64 -8.71 14.90
N LYS A 2 3.72 -7.46 14.46
CA LYS A 2 4.32 -7.05 13.17
C LYS A 2 5.77 -7.53 13.01
N TRP A 3 6.56 -7.44 14.08
CA TRP A 3 7.95 -7.91 14.08
C TRP A 3 8.06 -9.38 13.66
N LYS A 4 7.20 -10.24 14.17
CA LYS A 4 7.25 -11.67 13.85
C LYS A 4 7.04 -11.95 12.34
N ILE A 5 6.35 -11.09 11.63
CA ILE A 5 6.18 -11.20 10.17
C ILE A 5 7.46 -10.77 9.46
N ILE A 6 8.10 -9.68 9.90
CA ILE A 6 9.38 -9.20 9.38
C ILE A 6 10.46 -10.24 9.62
N GLU A 7 10.53 -10.78 10.81
CA GLU A 7 11.44 -11.85 11.21
C GLU A 7 11.31 -13.10 10.31
N GLN A 8 10.09 -13.56 10.08
CA GLN A 8 9.84 -14.67 9.17
C GLN A 8 10.15 -14.34 7.71
N TRP A 9 9.93 -13.08 7.28
CA TRP A 9 10.28 -12.63 5.94
C TRP A 9 11.80 -12.69 5.72
N ILE A 10 12.60 -12.27 6.68
CA ILE A 10 14.06 -12.36 6.64
C ILE A 10 14.49 -13.84 6.63
N ALA A 11 13.95 -14.62 7.54
CA ALA A 11 14.27 -16.05 7.64
C ALA A 11 13.92 -16.82 6.35
N TYR A 12 12.86 -16.40 5.64
CA TYR A 12 12.44 -17.02 4.39
C TYR A 12 13.54 -16.99 3.32
N HIS A 13 14.27 -15.90 3.20
CA HIS A 13 15.36 -15.77 2.23
C HIS A 13 16.52 -16.73 2.50
N LEU A 14 16.81 -17.01 3.78
CA LEU A 14 17.85 -17.97 4.16
C LEU A 14 17.38 -19.43 4.01
N GLN A 15 16.13 -19.70 4.37
CA GLN A 15 15.59 -21.06 4.40
C GLN A 15 15.08 -21.52 3.03
N HIS A 16 14.74 -20.55 2.14
CA HIS A 16 14.22 -20.80 0.80
C HIS A 16 14.97 -19.95 -0.25
N PRO A 17 16.27 -20.14 -0.42
CA PRO A 17 17.06 -19.32 -1.35
C PRO A 17 16.55 -19.48 -2.78
N GLY A 18 16.44 -18.35 -3.49
CA GLY A 18 15.94 -18.30 -4.87
C GLY A 18 14.41 -18.34 -5.00
N GLU A 19 13.67 -18.40 -3.90
CA GLU A 19 12.23 -18.30 -3.91
C GLU A 19 11.76 -16.87 -3.67
N LYS A 20 11.11 -16.29 -4.68
CA LYS A 20 10.59 -14.91 -4.59
C LYS A 20 9.38 -14.82 -3.65
N ILE A 21 9.38 -13.78 -2.82
CA ILE A 21 8.22 -13.35 -2.03
C ILE A 21 7.37 -12.41 -2.89
N LYS A 22 6.04 -12.60 -2.92
CA LYS A 22 5.14 -11.83 -3.79
C LYS A 22 4.63 -10.53 -3.14
N TRP A 23 5.29 -10.08 -2.08
CA TRP A 23 4.99 -8.84 -1.40
C TRP A 23 6.23 -8.25 -0.70
N SER A 24 6.22 -6.96 -0.53
CA SER A 24 7.33 -6.18 0.03
C SER A 24 6.98 -5.68 1.42
N ILE A 25 8.01 -5.44 2.22
CA ILE A 25 7.90 -4.75 3.51
C ILE A 25 8.02 -3.25 3.27
N VAL A 26 7.15 -2.47 3.92
CA VAL A 26 7.22 -1.02 3.97
C VAL A 26 7.31 -0.58 5.42
N LEU A 27 8.45 -0.03 5.79
CA LEU A 27 8.67 0.53 7.12
C LEU A 27 8.66 2.05 7.04
N VAL A 28 7.72 2.65 7.75
CA VAL A 28 7.61 4.09 7.86
C VAL A 28 7.95 4.51 9.28
N SER A 29 8.71 5.58 9.41
CA SER A 29 8.99 6.23 10.69
C SER A 29 9.23 7.71 10.41
N GLU A 30 8.43 8.57 11.02
CA GLU A 30 8.62 10.03 10.97
C GLU A 30 9.88 10.45 11.73
N VAL A 31 10.31 9.62 12.68
CA VAL A 31 11.52 9.86 13.51
C VAL A 31 12.73 9.20 12.84
N GLU A 32 13.83 9.94 12.78
CA GLU A 32 15.15 9.41 12.42
C GLU A 32 15.69 8.51 13.53
N GLY A 33 16.67 7.67 13.21
CA GLY A 33 17.28 6.80 14.22
C GLY A 33 16.41 5.62 14.69
N ALA A 34 15.27 5.37 14.07
CA ALA A 34 14.36 4.25 14.41
C ALA A 34 14.92 2.84 14.08
N GLY A 35 16.18 2.72 13.69
CA GLY A 35 16.85 1.43 13.43
C GLY A 35 16.61 0.85 12.03
N LYS A 36 15.99 1.58 11.10
CA LYS A 36 15.75 1.08 9.73
C LYS A 36 17.05 0.70 9.02
N GLY A 37 18.08 1.56 9.10
CA GLY A 37 19.40 1.31 8.51
C GLY A 37 20.09 0.07 9.11
N LEU A 38 20.03 -0.10 10.42
CA LEU A 38 20.57 -1.29 11.10
C LEU A 38 19.89 -2.58 10.60
N LEU A 39 18.58 -2.56 10.39
CA LEU A 39 17.87 -3.71 9.83
C LEU A 39 18.35 -4.04 8.41
N ALA A 40 18.57 -3.04 7.56
CA ALA A 40 19.14 -3.25 6.23
C ALA A 40 20.54 -3.88 6.31
N ARG A 41 21.37 -3.39 7.22
CA ARG A 41 22.71 -3.92 7.47
C ARG A 41 22.67 -5.37 7.93
N ILE A 42 21.81 -5.72 8.89
CA ILE A 42 21.61 -7.09 9.33
C ILE A 42 21.24 -8.00 8.15
N ILE A 43 20.29 -7.60 7.30
CA ILE A 43 19.88 -8.38 6.13
C ILE A 43 21.06 -8.60 5.19
N SER A 44 21.87 -7.58 4.95
CA SER A 44 23.06 -7.65 4.09
C SER A 44 24.13 -8.58 4.65
N ARG A 45 24.35 -8.55 5.95
CA ARG A 45 25.31 -9.43 6.62
C ARG A 45 24.91 -10.89 6.58
N ILE A 46 23.63 -11.19 6.76
CA ILE A 46 23.14 -12.59 6.77
C ILE A 46 22.95 -13.20 5.38
N LEU A 47 22.64 -12.38 4.36
CA LEU A 47 22.44 -12.85 2.99
C LEU A 47 23.69 -12.70 2.09
N GLY A 48 24.66 -11.92 2.54
CA GLY A 48 25.85 -11.54 1.78
C GLY A 48 25.67 -10.21 1.02
N HIS A 49 26.69 -9.37 1.06
CA HIS A 49 26.68 -8.03 0.44
C HIS A 49 26.41 -8.07 -1.07
N GLU A 50 26.87 -9.12 -1.75
CA GLU A 50 26.60 -9.27 -3.18
C GLU A 50 25.14 -9.52 -3.49
N ASN A 51 24.40 -10.12 -2.57
CA ASN A 51 23.00 -10.47 -2.74
C ASN A 51 22.03 -9.37 -2.29
N VAL A 52 22.53 -8.34 -1.61
CA VAL A 52 21.71 -7.25 -1.06
C VAL A 52 22.19 -5.90 -1.57
N ASN A 53 21.25 -5.02 -1.87
CA ASN A 53 21.54 -3.60 -2.02
C ASN A 53 20.88 -2.87 -0.83
N GLU A 54 21.70 -2.44 0.11
CA GLU A 54 21.26 -1.82 1.37
C GLU A 54 20.72 -0.39 1.19
N ASN A 55 21.08 0.27 0.08
CA ASN A 55 20.78 1.68 -0.13
C ASN A 55 20.52 2.00 -1.60
N ALA A 56 19.44 1.48 -2.12
CA ALA A 56 19.01 1.79 -3.46
C ALA A 56 18.09 3.01 -3.48
N ASN A 57 18.26 3.85 -4.49
CA ASN A 57 17.32 4.93 -4.75
C ASN A 57 16.24 4.45 -5.70
N TYR A 58 14.99 4.84 -5.44
CA TYR A 58 13.85 4.51 -6.28
C TYR A 58 14.05 4.90 -7.76
N LYS A 59 14.70 6.02 -8.03
CA LYS A 59 15.01 6.49 -9.39
C LYS A 59 15.80 5.47 -10.20
N HIS A 60 16.60 4.64 -9.54
CA HIS A 60 17.38 3.60 -10.23
C HIS A 60 16.49 2.47 -10.78
N LEU A 61 15.30 2.23 -10.17
CA LEU A 61 14.34 1.24 -10.69
C LEU A 61 13.64 1.69 -11.97
N THR A 62 13.50 3.00 -12.16
CA THR A 62 12.77 3.60 -13.28
C THR A 62 13.70 4.03 -14.42
N ASN A 63 15.02 3.84 -14.26
CA ASN A 63 15.98 4.13 -15.31
C ASN A 63 15.84 3.19 -16.49
N SER A 64 16.21 3.68 -17.68
CA SER A 64 16.23 2.90 -18.92
C SER A 64 17.13 1.65 -18.83
N HIS A 65 18.14 1.67 -17.97
CA HIS A 65 19.03 0.54 -17.68
C HIS A 65 18.71 -0.01 -16.29
N ASN A 66 17.82 -1.00 -16.21
CA ASN A 66 17.32 -1.57 -14.96
C ASN A 66 18.17 -2.75 -14.45
N THR A 67 19.48 -2.58 -14.46
CA THR A 67 20.43 -3.63 -14.00
C THR A 67 20.49 -3.77 -12.47
N LEU A 68 19.81 -2.91 -11.74
CA LEU A 68 19.81 -2.89 -10.27
C LEU A 68 19.38 -4.23 -9.64
N LEU A 69 18.47 -4.96 -10.30
CA LEU A 69 17.94 -6.23 -9.80
C LEU A 69 18.86 -7.43 -10.07
N VAL A 70 19.84 -7.27 -10.97
CA VAL A 70 20.68 -8.40 -11.41
C VAL A 70 21.49 -8.94 -10.24
N GLY A 71 21.30 -10.22 -9.93
CA GLY A 71 22.03 -10.91 -8.86
C GLY A 71 21.62 -10.48 -7.45
N LYS A 72 20.51 -9.75 -7.26
CA LYS A 72 20.07 -9.31 -5.94
C LYS A 72 18.88 -10.13 -5.44
N GLN A 73 18.98 -10.60 -4.20
CA GLN A 73 17.86 -11.22 -3.47
C GLN A 73 17.01 -10.15 -2.77
N VAL A 74 17.65 -9.14 -2.19
CA VAL A 74 16.95 -8.05 -1.50
C VAL A 74 17.48 -6.70 -1.95
N ILE A 75 16.55 -5.81 -2.22
CA ILE A 75 16.84 -4.38 -2.46
C ILE A 75 16.11 -3.56 -1.41
N VAL A 76 16.87 -2.79 -0.65
CA VAL A 76 16.33 -1.80 0.27
C VAL A 76 16.27 -0.46 -0.42
N LEU A 77 15.05 0.02 -0.64
CA LEU A 77 14.78 1.35 -1.17
C LEU A 77 14.70 2.34 -0.02
N ASN A 78 15.69 3.18 0.10
CA ASN A 78 15.74 4.21 1.13
C ASN A 78 15.08 5.51 0.67
N GLU A 79 14.54 6.24 1.64
CA GLU A 79 13.98 7.59 1.46
C GLU A 79 12.97 7.71 0.32
N VAL A 80 12.17 6.66 0.12
CA VAL A 80 11.13 6.71 -0.92
C VAL A 80 10.14 7.80 -0.57
N SER A 81 9.96 8.76 -1.46
CA SER A 81 9.04 9.88 -1.28
C SER A 81 8.04 9.99 -2.44
N LEU A 82 6.93 10.70 -2.20
CA LEU A 82 5.94 10.96 -3.25
C LEU A 82 6.52 11.76 -4.44
N GLY A 83 7.54 12.59 -4.18
CA GLY A 83 8.22 13.39 -5.20
C GLY A 83 9.10 12.57 -6.14
N ASP A 84 9.45 11.34 -5.79
CA ASP A 84 10.26 10.46 -6.64
C ASP A 84 9.49 9.90 -7.83
N PHE A 85 8.17 10.00 -7.83
CA PHE A 85 7.31 9.52 -8.89
C PHE A 85 6.96 10.65 -9.87
N LYS A 86 7.32 10.53 -11.15
CA LYS A 86 6.90 11.45 -12.22
C LYS A 86 5.38 11.57 -12.31
N SER A 87 4.67 10.46 -12.00
CA SER A 87 3.28 10.46 -11.61
C SER A 87 3.09 9.41 -10.51
N LYS A 88 2.19 9.65 -9.54
CA LYS A 88 1.84 8.67 -8.48
C LYS A 88 1.51 7.29 -9.06
N THR A 89 0.93 7.25 -10.24
CA THR A 89 0.45 6.03 -10.90
C THR A 89 1.58 5.25 -11.54
N GLU A 90 2.51 5.91 -12.22
CA GLU A 90 3.59 5.24 -12.98
C GLU A 90 4.61 4.57 -12.07
N GLY A 91 5.08 5.29 -11.07
CA GLY A 91 6.06 4.74 -10.13
C GLY A 91 5.51 3.60 -9.29
N THR A 92 4.28 3.75 -8.79
CA THR A 92 3.61 2.69 -8.05
C THR A 92 3.39 1.45 -8.91
N ASN A 93 3.08 1.59 -10.19
CA ASN A 93 2.88 0.47 -11.10
C ASN A 93 4.20 -0.24 -11.43
N THR A 94 5.29 0.48 -11.63
CA THR A 94 6.62 -0.10 -11.87
C THR A 94 7.06 -0.99 -10.70
N LEU A 95 6.97 -0.49 -9.48
CA LEU A 95 7.31 -1.29 -8.30
C LEU A 95 6.37 -2.49 -8.12
N LYS A 96 5.06 -2.29 -8.35
CA LYS A 96 4.08 -3.40 -8.30
C LYS A 96 4.42 -4.53 -9.26
N ASN A 97 4.95 -4.23 -10.44
CA ASN A 97 5.35 -5.23 -11.42
C ASN A 97 6.59 -5.97 -10.92
N PHE A 98 7.63 -5.28 -10.49
CA PHE A 98 8.81 -5.93 -9.93
C PHE A 98 8.52 -6.79 -8.70
N VAL A 99 7.58 -6.41 -7.86
CA VAL A 99 7.16 -7.21 -6.71
C VAL A 99 6.40 -8.47 -7.13
N ALA A 100 5.57 -8.40 -8.18
CA ALA A 100 4.65 -9.49 -8.53
C ALA A 100 5.16 -10.45 -9.60
N ASP A 101 5.92 -9.94 -10.57
CA ASP A 101 6.26 -10.69 -11.76
C ASP A 101 7.43 -11.65 -11.52
N ASP A 102 7.37 -12.83 -12.12
CA ASP A 102 8.41 -13.85 -12.01
C ASP A 102 9.60 -13.61 -12.96
N TYR A 103 9.41 -12.73 -13.93
CA TYR A 103 10.41 -12.34 -14.91
C TYR A 103 10.40 -10.83 -15.10
N TYR A 104 11.54 -10.28 -15.49
CA TYR A 104 11.64 -8.88 -15.89
C TYR A 104 12.56 -8.72 -17.09
N SER A 105 12.30 -7.69 -17.89
CA SER A 105 13.15 -7.31 -19.01
C SER A 105 14.30 -6.46 -18.50
N CYS A 106 15.52 -6.92 -18.69
CA CYS A 106 16.74 -6.22 -18.29
C CYS A 106 17.41 -5.60 -19.51
N ASN A 107 17.69 -4.31 -19.44
CA ASN A 107 18.34 -3.54 -20.50
C ASN A 107 19.76 -3.20 -20.07
N PHE A 108 20.72 -3.97 -20.54
CA PHE A 108 22.15 -3.67 -20.36
C PHE A 108 22.61 -2.61 -21.36
N LYS A 109 23.48 -1.71 -20.92
CA LYS A 109 24.09 -0.70 -21.83
C LYS A 109 24.81 -1.39 -22.99
N ASN A 110 24.49 -0.99 -24.20
CA ASN A 110 25.09 -1.51 -25.44
C ASN A 110 24.93 -3.02 -25.66
N LYS A 111 23.87 -3.63 -25.09
CA LYS A 111 23.55 -5.04 -25.32
C LYS A 111 22.06 -5.18 -25.65
N PRO A 112 21.65 -6.26 -26.35
CA PRO A 112 20.23 -6.57 -26.51
C PRO A 112 19.55 -6.72 -25.17
N MET A 113 18.27 -6.33 -25.12
CA MET A 113 17.41 -6.56 -23.95
C MET A 113 17.23 -8.07 -23.74
N VAL A 114 17.35 -8.50 -22.49
CA VAL A 114 17.18 -9.91 -22.08
C VAL A 114 16.09 -10.02 -21.03
N VAL A 115 15.39 -11.15 -21.05
CA VAL A 115 14.42 -11.49 -19.99
C VAL A 115 15.11 -12.36 -18.95
N LEU A 116 15.08 -11.90 -17.70
CA LEU A 116 15.71 -12.58 -16.58
C LEU A 116 14.67 -13.03 -15.55
N PRO A 117 14.91 -14.14 -14.82
CA PRO A 117 14.12 -14.48 -13.66
C PRO A 117 14.20 -13.39 -12.60
N ASN A 118 13.07 -13.08 -11.99
CA ASN A 118 12.99 -12.09 -10.93
C ASN A 118 12.97 -12.77 -9.56
N MET A 119 14.09 -12.78 -8.88
CA MET A 119 14.25 -13.33 -7.52
C MET A 119 14.39 -12.23 -6.47
N THR A 120 14.23 -10.97 -6.88
CA THR A 120 14.48 -9.81 -6.02
C THR A 120 13.25 -9.45 -5.23
N ASP A 121 13.39 -9.35 -3.92
CA ASP A 121 12.39 -8.84 -3.00
C ASP A 121 12.76 -7.44 -2.51
N PHE A 122 11.77 -6.67 -2.11
CA PHE A 122 11.96 -5.26 -1.77
C PHE A 122 11.58 -4.97 -0.32
N MET A 123 12.40 -4.13 0.31
CA MET A 123 12.08 -3.45 1.55
C MET A 123 12.15 -1.95 1.31
N LEU A 124 11.11 -1.23 1.69
CA LEU A 124 10.99 0.21 1.47
C LEU A 124 11.05 0.92 2.81
N PHE A 125 11.90 1.93 2.89
CA PHE A 125 11.99 2.83 4.03
C PHE A 125 11.51 4.22 3.64
N SER A 126 10.67 4.81 4.47
CA SER A 126 10.17 6.16 4.26
C SER A 126 9.98 6.89 5.58
N GLN A 127 9.96 8.20 5.52
CA GLN A 127 9.48 9.08 6.59
C GLN A 127 8.03 9.50 6.35
N ASP A 128 7.55 9.44 5.10
CA ASP A 128 6.17 9.80 4.75
C ASP A 128 5.28 8.55 4.67
N PRO A 129 4.26 8.43 5.53
CA PRO A 129 3.31 7.32 5.47
C PRO A 129 2.55 7.24 4.14
N ARG A 130 2.44 8.35 3.40
CA ARG A 130 1.73 8.40 2.11
C ARG A 130 2.55 7.90 0.91
N VAL A 131 3.76 7.44 1.15
CA VAL A 131 4.76 7.05 0.13
C VAL A 131 4.24 6.12 -0.97
N LEU A 132 3.27 5.28 -0.68
CA LEU A 132 2.79 4.28 -1.64
C LEU A 132 1.63 4.73 -2.51
N GLY A 133 1.05 5.92 -2.31
CA GLY A 133 -0.18 6.31 -3.00
C GLY A 133 -1.27 5.23 -2.85
N VAL A 134 -1.54 4.80 -1.62
CA VAL A 134 -2.31 3.59 -1.30
C VAL A 134 -3.76 3.75 -1.69
N SER A 135 -4.26 2.83 -2.52
CA SER A 135 -5.68 2.66 -2.84
C SER A 135 -6.24 1.40 -2.20
N GLN A 136 -7.57 1.28 -2.10
CA GLN A 136 -8.21 0.04 -1.69
C GLN A 136 -7.70 -1.16 -2.52
N GLY A 137 -7.47 -2.30 -1.85
CA GLY A 137 -7.02 -3.53 -2.51
C GLY A 137 -5.51 -3.70 -2.65
N VAL A 138 -4.70 -2.88 -2.00
CA VAL A 138 -3.24 -3.08 -1.95
C VAL A 138 -2.93 -4.41 -1.26
N ARG A 139 -2.43 -5.36 -2.04
CA ARG A 139 -2.14 -6.73 -1.58
C ARG A 139 -0.65 -7.08 -1.59
N ARG A 140 0.18 -6.14 -2.05
CA ARG A 140 1.62 -6.39 -2.30
C ARG A 140 2.53 -5.77 -1.26
N TYR A 141 1.97 -5.08 -0.27
CA TYR A 141 2.76 -4.40 0.75
C TYR A 141 2.33 -4.79 2.16
N PHE A 142 3.29 -5.26 2.94
CA PHE A 142 3.18 -5.35 4.38
C PHE A 142 3.63 -4.00 4.96
N PHE A 143 2.67 -3.22 5.41
CA PHE A 143 2.90 -1.87 5.88
C PHE A 143 3.05 -1.84 7.41
N CYS A 144 4.11 -1.25 7.88
CA CYS A 144 4.38 -1.09 9.30
C CYS A 144 4.79 0.37 9.58
N ASN A 145 3.96 1.09 10.30
CA ASN A 145 4.27 2.42 10.80
C ASN A 145 4.88 2.31 12.20
N ILE A 146 6.08 2.87 12.36
CA ILE A 146 6.79 2.96 13.63
C ILE A 146 6.42 4.32 14.24
N THR A 147 5.45 4.30 15.13
CA THR A 147 4.86 5.51 15.74
C THR A 147 5.59 5.98 17.00
N ARG A 148 6.70 5.35 17.35
CA ARG A 148 7.45 5.74 18.54
C ARG A 148 8.09 7.12 18.37
N THR A 149 7.97 7.96 19.40
CA THR A 149 8.69 9.22 19.46
C THR A 149 10.17 9.00 19.73
N GLU A 150 10.99 9.99 19.45
CA GLU A 150 12.43 9.95 19.77
C GLU A 150 12.67 9.69 21.27
N GLU A 151 11.90 10.35 22.14
CA GLU A 151 11.95 10.14 23.60
C GLU A 151 11.63 8.70 24.01
N GLU A 152 10.63 8.08 23.35
CA GLU A 152 10.28 6.68 23.61
C GLU A 152 11.36 5.71 23.13
N ILE A 153 12.05 6.04 22.05
CA ILE A 153 13.19 5.27 21.55
C ILE A 153 14.34 5.38 22.55
N ILE A 154 14.74 6.59 22.92
CA ILE A 154 15.81 6.86 23.89
C ILE A 154 15.52 6.19 25.24
N LYS A 155 14.28 6.26 25.71
CA LYS A 155 13.88 5.65 26.99
C LYS A 155 13.94 4.12 26.99
N LYS A 156 13.78 3.49 25.83
CA LYS A 156 13.80 2.02 25.67
C LYS A 156 15.15 1.46 25.28
N THR A 157 16.04 2.29 24.84
CA THR A 157 17.42 1.96 24.51
C THR A 157 18.33 2.61 25.55
N ASP A 158 19.27 1.87 26.07
CA ASP A 158 20.30 2.43 26.92
C ASP A 158 21.34 3.22 26.11
N GLU A 159 22.16 3.99 26.77
CA GLU A 159 23.27 4.72 26.15
C GLU A 159 24.20 3.74 25.42
N GLY A 160 24.53 4.05 24.16
CA GLY A 160 25.39 3.20 23.33
C GLY A 160 24.70 1.95 22.75
N PHE A 161 23.37 1.77 22.93
CA PHE A 161 22.66 0.62 22.36
C PHE A 161 22.86 0.48 20.86
N TYR A 162 22.67 1.55 20.11
CA TYR A 162 22.81 1.50 18.67
C TYR A 162 24.25 1.25 18.23
N GLU A 163 25.23 1.83 18.91
CA GLU A 163 26.65 1.59 18.66
C GLU A 163 26.97 0.09 18.82
N ARG A 164 26.62 -0.49 19.95
CA ARG A 164 26.81 -1.94 20.19
C ARG A 164 26.04 -2.81 19.20
N ALA A 165 24.84 -2.40 18.79
CA ALA A 165 24.05 -3.15 17.83
C ALA A 165 24.65 -3.10 16.41
N TRP A 166 25.26 -1.98 16.02
CA TRP A 166 26.02 -1.86 14.78
C TRP A 166 27.30 -2.69 14.84
N ASP A 167 28.08 -2.58 15.92
CA ASP A 167 29.30 -3.35 16.13
C ASP A 167 29.01 -4.86 16.08
N PHE A 168 27.94 -5.29 16.75
CA PHE A 168 27.50 -6.68 16.71
C PHE A 168 27.09 -7.10 15.29
N ALA A 169 26.30 -6.31 14.59
CA ALA A 169 25.88 -6.64 13.23
C ALA A 169 27.06 -6.70 12.24
N ASP A 170 28.11 -5.90 12.47
CA ASP A 170 29.29 -5.86 11.61
C ASP A 170 30.35 -6.90 11.97
N SER A 171 30.30 -7.45 13.17
CA SER A 171 31.22 -8.51 13.60
C SER A 171 30.91 -9.85 12.89
N ASP A 172 31.91 -10.70 12.75
CA ASP A 172 31.74 -12.04 12.18
C ASP A 172 30.94 -12.93 13.14
N GLU A 173 31.19 -12.84 14.43
CA GLU A 173 30.44 -13.56 15.47
C GLU A 173 28.96 -13.15 15.48
N GLY A 174 28.67 -11.87 15.31
CA GLY A 174 27.30 -11.36 15.19
C GLY A 174 26.61 -11.86 13.92
N ALA A 175 27.31 -11.87 12.79
CA ALA A 175 26.79 -12.41 11.53
C ALA A 175 26.49 -13.92 11.66
N GLU A 176 27.40 -14.71 12.24
CA GLU A 176 27.17 -16.14 12.48
C GLU A 176 25.97 -16.40 13.39
N ALA A 177 25.87 -15.66 14.49
CA ALA A 177 24.75 -15.76 15.43
C ALA A 177 23.41 -15.40 14.75
N LEU A 178 23.37 -14.34 13.95
CA LEU A 178 22.19 -13.94 13.19
C LEU A 178 21.80 -14.96 12.13
N ILE A 179 22.77 -15.50 11.39
CA ILE A 179 22.55 -16.58 10.41
C ILE A 179 21.97 -17.81 11.11
N HIS A 180 22.57 -18.22 12.23
CA HIS A 180 22.04 -19.34 13.01
C HIS A 180 20.59 -19.08 13.45
N TYR A 181 20.32 -17.92 14.05
CA TYR A 181 18.99 -17.52 14.50
C TYR A 181 17.94 -17.59 13.38
N PHE A 182 18.16 -16.88 12.29
CA PHE A 182 17.20 -16.83 11.18
C PHE A 182 17.08 -18.14 10.40
N SER A 183 18.14 -18.97 10.33
CA SER A 183 18.12 -20.22 9.61
C SER A 183 17.56 -21.39 10.43
N LYS A 184 17.73 -21.40 11.77
CA LYS A 184 17.44 -22.55 12.63
C LYS A 184 16.34 -22.30 13.67
N GLU A 185 16.31 -21.12 14.26
CA GLU A 185 15.40 -20.84 15.36
C GLU A 185 14.07 -20.21 14.89
N VAL A 186 14.12 -19.34 13.89
CA VAL A 186 12.91 -18.73 13.32
C VAL A 186 12.16 -19.76 12.49
N LYS A 187 10.97 -20.13 12.97
CA LYS A 187 10.10 -21.10 12.28
C LYS A 187 9.14 -20.37 11.35
N ILE A 188 9.15 -20.76 10.09
CA ILE A 188 8.19 -20.30 9.09
C ILE A 188 6.90 -21.09 9.25
N THR A 189 5.89 -20.48 9.83
CA THR A 189 4.64 -21.17 10.18
C THR A 189 3.75 -21.46 8.97
N ASN A 190 3.86 -20.69 7.89
CA ASN A 190 3.08 -20.88 6.67
C ASN A 190 3.82 -20.33 5.44
N PRO A 191 4.65 -21.17 4.78
CA PRO A 191 5.41 -20.76 3.59
C PRO A 191 4.53 -20.25 2.44
N LYS A 192 3.31 -20.75 2.30
CA LYS A 192 2.39 -20.31 1.22
C LYS A 192 1.99 -18.84 1.33
N LYS A 193 2.05 -18.23 2.52
CA LYS A 193 1.77 -16.80 2.70
C LYS A 193 2.76 -15.91 1.98
N PHE A 194 3.99 -16.34 1.76
CA PHE A 194 5.01 -15.57 1.05
C PHE A 194 4.78 -15.52 -0.47
N LYS A 195 4.03 -16.48 -1.00
CA LYS A 195 3.63 -16.53 -2.42
C LYS A 195 2.28 -15.87 -2.70
N GLY A 196 1.60 -15.39 -1.68
CA GLY A 196 0.25 -14.84 -1.76
C GLY A 196 0.17 -13.33 -1.57
N ARG A 197 -0.85 -12.91 -0.83
CA ARG A 197 -1.08 -11.51 -0.45
C ARG A 197 -0.29 -11.18 0.81
N ALA A 198 0.21 -9.94 0.88
CA ALA A 198 0.80 -9.41 2.11
C ALA A 198 -0.21 -9.50 3.27
N PRO A 199 0.25 -9.84 4.48
CA PRO A 199 -0.59 -9.73 5.67
C PRO A 199 -1.08 -8.28 5.84
N GLN A 200 -2.36 -8.11 6.08
CA GLN A 200 -2.95 -6.79 6.29
C GLN A 200 -2.68 -6.30 7.70
N THR A 201 -2.29 -5.05 7.82
CA THR A 201 -2.03 -4.38 9.11
C THR A 201 -3.05 -3.30 9.38
N ASP A 202 -3.27 -2.98 10.64
CA ASP A 202 -4.14 -1.86 11.00
C ASP A 202 -3.54 -0.52 10.57
N ASP A 203 -2.21 -0.39 10.55
CA ASP A 203 -1.52 0.78 10.00
C ASP A 203 -1.88 1.00 8.52
N LEU A 204 -1.91 -0.08 7.73
CA LEU A 204 -2.31 0.01 6.31
C LEU A 204 -3.76 0.44 6.16
N LYS A 205 -4.67 -0.07 7.00
CA LYS A 205 -6.08 0.34 6.99
C LYS A 205 -6.22 1.81 7.34
N GLN A 206 -5.52 2.28 8.38
CA GLN A 206 -5.51 3.69 8.77
C GLN A 206 -4.95 4.58 7.66
N LEU A 207 -3.85 4.17 7.01
CA LEU A 207 -3.28 4.89 5.90
C LEU A 207 -4.26 5.00 4.71
N ILE A 208 -4.93 3.89 4.35
CA ILE A 208 -5.97 3.88 3.30
C ILE A 208 -7.07 4.87 3.66
N GLU A 209 -7.54 4.84 4.91
CA GLU A 209 -8.59 5.73 5.38
C GLU A 209 -8.17 7.21 5.33
N GLN A 210 -6.95 7.52 5.75
CA GLN A 210 -6.39 8.87 5.70
C GLN A 210 -6.19 9.38 4.27
N SER A 211 -5.79 8.49 3.35
CA SER A 211 -5.52 8.83 1.95
C SER A 211 -6.76 8.95 1.07
N LYS A 212 -7.94 8.59 1.58
CA LYS A 212 -9.19 8.79 0.86
C LYS A 212 -9.42 10.26 0.58
N HIS A 213 -9.80 10.57 -0.66
CA HIS A 213 -10.19 11.92 -1.01
C HIS A 213 -11.37 12.40 -0.14
N PRO A 214 -11.43 13.66 0.30
CA PRO A 214 -12.52 14.19 1.12
C PRO A 214 -13.92 13.91 0.53
N VAL A 215 -14.05 14.03 -0.79
CA VAL A 215 -15.28 13.69 -1.51
C VAL A 215 -15.64 12.20 -1.35
N GLN A 216 -14.66 11.30 -1.40
CA GLN A 216 -14.88 9.87 -1.17
C GLN A 216 -15.35 9.60 0.26
N LYS A 217 -14.72 10.22 1.26
CA LYS A 217 -15.16 10.11 2.67
C LYS A 217 -16.59 10.61 2.84
N LYS A 218 -16.93 11.71 2.20
CA LYS A 218 -18.29 12.26 2.23
C LYS A 218 -19.30 11.32 1.57
N LEU A 219 -18.97 10.75 0.40
CA LEU A 219 -19.82 9.76 -0.27
C LEU A 219 -20.02 8.50 0.59
N GLU A 220 -18.96 7.96 1.18
CA GLU A 220 -19.06 6.81 2.08
C GLU A 220 -19.95 7.12 3.29
N TRP A 221 -19.82 8.31 3.86
CA TRP A 221 -20.68 8.78 4.95
C TRP A 221 -22.14 8.88 4.53
N ASP A 222 -22.41 9.51 3.37
CA ASP A 222 -23.77 9.71 2.87
C ASP A 222 -24.45 8.38 2.47
N LEU A 223 -23.66 7.38 1.98
CA LEU A 223 -24.15 6.04 1.70
C LEU A 223 -24.68 5.30 2.95
N VAL A 224 -24.18 5.64 4.14
CA VAL A 224 -24.59 5.00 5.40
C VAL A 224 -25.77 5.72 6.05
N ARG A 225 -26.06 6.97 5.69
CA ARG A 225 -27.08 7.80 6.35
C ARG A 225 -28.51 7.50 5.83
N PRO A 226 -29.45 7.16 6.70
CA PRO A 226 -30.83 6.86 6.30
C PRO A 226 -31.57 8.03 5.65
N ASP A 227 -31.32 9.26 6.09
CA ASP A 227 -31.98 10.49 5.63
C ASP A 227 -31.61 10.88 4.18
N GLN A 228 -30.64 10.22 3.59
CA GLN A 228 -30.20 10.45 2.20
C GLN A 228 -30.78 9.44 1.21
N ARG A 229 -31.59 8.51 1.69
CA ARG A 229 -32.08 7.39 0.89
C ARG A 229 -33.51 7.65 0.47
N LYS A 230 -33.81 7.36 -0.80
CA LYS A 230 -35.19 7.36 -1.31
C LYS A 230 -35.67 5.91 -1.40
N ILE A 231 -36.85 5.64 -0.82
CA ILE A 231 -37.51 4.34 -0.89
C ILE A 231 -38.42 4.34 -2.12
N PHE A 232 -38.31 3.31 -2.96
CA PHE A 232 -39.11 3.10 -4.16
C PHE A 232 -40.00 1.88 -3.96
N ASP A 233 -41.29 2.01 -4.24
CA ASP A 233 -42.28 0.92 -4.21
C ASP A 233 -42.29 0.12 -2.87
N GLY A 234 -41.82 0.74 -1.79
CA GLY A 234 -41.76 0.12 -0.45
C GLY A 234 -40.67 -0.94 -0.23
N GLU A 235 -39.95 -1.33 -1.31
CA GLU A 235 -38.97 -2.45 -1.27
C GLU A 235 -37.54 -2.04 -1.61
N TRP A 236 -37.35 -0.89 -2.27
CA TRP A 236 -36.05 -0.50 -2.81
C TRP A 236 -35.52 0.78 -2.22
N CYS A 237 -34.25 0.77 -1.90
CA CYS A 237 -33.54 1.94 -1.41
C CYS A 237 -32.43 2.33 -2.38
N GLY A 238 -32.48 3.54 -2.88
CA GLY A 238 -31.54 4.02 -3.86
C GLY A 238 -30.98 5.40 -3.56
N LEU A 239 -29.80 5.70 -4.08
CA LEU A 239 -29.18 7.02 -4.07
C LEU A 239 -29.22 7.60 -5.48
N SER A 240 -29.85 8.76 -5.64
CA SER A 240 -29.81 9.51 -6.89
C SER A 240 -28.57 10.40 -6.91
N THR A 241 -27.74 10.22 -7.93
CA THR A 241 -26.58 11.11 -8.14
C THR A 241 -27.01 12.56 -8.41
N PHE A 242 -28.15 12.74 -9.09
CA PHE A 242 -28.66 14.08 -9.35
C PHE A 242 -29.13 14.78 -8.08
N ASP A 243 -29.87 14.10 -7.21
CA ASP A 243 -30.32 14.66 -5.95
C ASP A 243 -29.13 14.93 -5.03
N TRP A 244 -28.18 14.03 -4.98
CA TRP A 244 -26.98 14.22 -4.18
C TRP A 244 -26.14 15.42 -4.65
N LEU A 245 -26.00 15.59 -5.98
CA LEU A 245 -25.27 16.71 -6.55
C LEU A 245 -26.04 18.04 -6.47
N ASN A 246 -27.35 18.02 -6.52
CA ASN A 246 -28.18 19.23 -6.49
C ASN A 246 -28.69 19.64 -5.10
N ASP A 247 -29.13 18.69 -4.27
CA ASP A 247 -29.67 19.00 -2.94
C ASP A 247 -28.58 19.42 -1.92
N LYS A 248 -27.39 18.89 -2.07
CA LYS A 248 -26.31 19.13 -1.10
C LYS A 248 -25.29 20.17 -1.51
N LEU A 249 -25.29 20.54 -2.76
CA LEU A 249 -24.41 21.54 -3.29
C LEU A 249 -25.27 22.59 -4.03
N ASN A 250 -25.93 23.49 -3.28
CA ASN A 250 -26.34 24.72 -3.94
C ASN A 250 -25.10 25.35 -4.59
N THR A 251 -25.29 26.14 -5.64
CA THR A 251 -24.20 26.63 -6.49
C THR A 251 -23.03 27.26 -5.70
N LYS A 252 -23.31 27.95 -4.60
CA LYS A 252 -22.29 28.54 -3.72
C LYS A 252 -21.49 27.51 -2.91
N GLN A 253 -22.13 26.45 -2.41
CA GLN A 253 -21.44 25.36 -1.71
C GLN A 253 -20.64 24.49 -2.68
N ARG A 254 -21.09 24.36 -3.91
CA ARG A 254 -20.38 23.69 -5.00
C ARG A 254 -19.10 24.43 -5.38
N ASP A 255 -19.15 25.74 -5.45
CA ASP A 255 -18.00 26.56 -5.77
C ASP A 255 -17.01 26.61 -4.59
N ALA A 256 -17.46 26.78 -3.35
CA ALA A 256 -16.64 26.69 -2.16
C ALA A 256 -15.99 25.31 -2.00
N TRP A 257 -16.69 24.24 -2.32
CA TRP A 257 -16.13 22.89 -2.31
C TRP A 257 -15.11 22.65 -3.44
N ARG A 258 -15.30 23.30 -4.60
CA ARG A 258 -14.30 23.25 -5.68
C ARG A 258 -13.02 23.97 -5.30
N ASP A 259 -13.13 25.03 -4.53
CA ASP A 259 -12.00 25.84 -4.07
C ASP A 259 -11.27 25.16 -2.87
N ASP A 260 -12.03 24.56 -1.95
CA ASP A 260 -11.48 23.89 -0.76
C ASP A 260 -10.92 22.47 -1.05
N PHE A 261 -11.45 21.80 -2.06
CA PHE A 261 -11.02 20.47 -2.44
C PHE A 261 -10.61 20.49 -3.91
N ASP A 262 -9.37 20.19 -4.20
CA ASP A 262 -8.88 20.02 -5.58
C ASP A 262 -9.71 19.00 -6.35
N TRP A 263 -10.84 19.43 -6.90
CA TRP A 263 -11.75 18.63 -7.71
C TRP A 263 -11.11 18.14 -9.01
N GLY A 264 -9.96 18.69 -9.41
CA GLY A 264 -9.24 18.28 -10.61
C GLY A 264 -8.87 16.80 -10.61
N SER A 265 -8.77 16.19 -9.42
CA SER A 265 -8.46 14.76 -9.27
C SER A 265 -9.69 13.88 -8.99
N PHE A 266 -10.87 14.45 -8.69
CA PHE A 266 -12.08 13.69 -8.34
C PHE A 266 -13.30 14.28 -9.08
N GLY A 267 -13.35 14.10 -10.40
CA GLY A 267 -14.45 14.55 -11.24
C GLY A 267 -15.69 13.65 -11.15
N ASP A 268 -16.75 14.04 -11.84
CA ASP A 268 -18.03 13.32 -11.91
C ASP A 268 -17.84 11.82 -12.24
N ASP A 269 -16.91 11.49 -13.14
CA ASP A 269 -16.57 10.11 -13.48
C ASP A 269 -16.05 9.29 -12.28
N ALA A 270 -15.33 9.90 -11.38
CA ALA A 270 -14.84 9.22 -10.17
C ALA A 270 -16.00 8.93 -9.20
N ILE A 271 -16.97 9.84 -9.08
CA ILE A 271 -18.21 9.64 -8.31
C ILE A 271 -19.01 8.46 -8.89
N TYR A 272 -19.23 8.45 -10.19
CA TYR A 272 -19.95 7.36 -10.86
C TYR A 272 -19.23 6.01 -10.69
N LYS A 273 -17.91 5.98 -10.84
CA LYS A 273 -17.11 4.77 -10.62
C LYS A 273 -17.19 4.29 -9.17
N PHE A 274 -17.12 5.22 -8.22
CA PHE A 274 -17.24 4.90 -6.79
C PHE A 274 -18.62 4.31 -6.46
N LEU A 275 -19.71 4.95 -6.89
CA LEU A 275 -21.07 4.45 -6.67
C LEU A 275 -21.29 3.11 -7.33
N SER A 276 -20.84 2.94 -8.57
CA SER A 276 -20.94 1.66 -9.32
C SER A 276 -20.19 0.51 -8.64
N ALA A 277 -19.12 0.80 -7.92
CA ALA A 277 -18.33 -0.20 -7.19
C ALA A 277 -18.89 -0.55 -5.82
N ASN A 278 -19.64 0.36 -5.19
CA ASN A 278 -20.13 0.22 -3.82
C ASN A 278 -21.64 -0.05 -3.70
N CYS A 279 -22.37 0.02 -4.83
CA CYS A 279 -23.79 -0.29 -4.89
C CYS A 279 -24.02 -1.66 -5.53
N ILE A 280 -25.12 -2.32 -5.17
CA ILE A 280 -25.49 -3.60 -5.79
C ILE A 280 -26.03 -3.38 -7.21
N ARG A 281 -25.96 -4.41 -8.02
CA ARG A 281 -26.47 -4.38 -9.39
C ARG A 281 -27.98 -4.59 -9.42
N TRP A 282 -28.64 -3.90 -10.31
CA TRP A 282 -30.04 -4.17 -10.61
C TRP A 282 -30.21 -5.56 -11.25
N ASN A 283 -31.44 -6.08 -11.26
CA ASN A 283 -31.75 -7.41 -11.77
C ASN A 283 -31.32 -7.66 -13.23
N ASN A 284 -31.16 -6.60 -14.01
CA ASN A 284 -30.59 -6.65 -15.36
C ASN A 284 -29.07 -6.58 -15.42
N GLY A 285 -28.38 -6.57 -14.27
CA GLY A 285 -26.91 -6.48 -14.16
C GLY A 285 -26.34 -5.08 -14.32
N GLU A 286 -27.15 -4.05 -14.55
CA GLU A 286 -26.70 -2.66 -14.68
C GLU A 286 -26.40 -2.03 -13.31
N ALA A 287 -25.46 -1.08 -13.29
CA ALA A 287 -25.10 -0.35 -12.07
C ALA A 287 -26.19 0.65 -11.65
N THR A 288 -26.97 1.14 -12.59
CA THR A 288 -27.99 2.17 -12.35
C THR A 288 -29.29 1.84 -13.08
N ARG A 289 -30.41 2.36 -12.57
CA ARG A 289 -31.71 2.35 -13.25
C ARG A 289 -32.25 3.76 -13.36
N GLN A 290 -32.83 4.09 -14.51
CA GLN A 290 -33.56 5.34 -14.72
C GLN A 290 -35.01 5.18 -14.23
N ILE A 291 -35.46 6.08 -13.36
CA ILE A 291 -36.82 6.13 -12.86
C ILE A 291 -37.34 7.54 -13.09
N SER A 292 -38.57 7.69 -13.62
CA SER A 292 -39.22 8.99 -13.79
C SER A 292 -40.00 9.35 -12.52
N ILE A 293 -39.69 10.51 -11.94
CA ILE A 293 -40.40 11.08 -10.79
C ILE A 293 -40.87 12.47 -11.22
N ASP A 294 -42.16 12.73 -11.14
CA ASP A 294 -42.76 14.01 -11.54
C ASP A 294 -42.38 14.45 -12.97
N GLY A 295 -42.24 13.48 -13.89
CA GLY A 295 -41.87 13.73 -15.28
C GLY A 295 -40.37 13.94 -15.52
N VAL A 296 -39.55 13.96 -14.47
CA VAL A 296 -38.09 14.09 -14.56
C VAL A 296 -37.43 12.70 -14.42
N LYS A 297 -36.50 12.40 -15.33
CA LYS A 297 -35.76 11.13 -15.30
C LYS A 297 -34.55 11.26 -14.35
N HIS A 298 -34.56 10.45 -13.30
CA HIS A 298 -33.45 10.34 -12.35
C HIS A 298 -32.73 9.01 -12.50
N ARG A 299 -31.43 8.98 -12.23
CA ARG A 299 -30.62 7.78 -12.26
C ARG A 299 -30.26 7.34 -10.85
N PHE A 300 -30.66 6.15 -10.46
CA PHE A 300 -30.49 5.63 -9.11
C PHE A 300 -29.49 4.49 -9.04
N TYR A 301 -28.68 4.49 -7.98
CA TYR A 301 -27.85 3.39 -7.56
C TYR A 301 -28.54 2.65 -6.41
N LEU A 302 -28.60 1.33 -6.51
CA LEU A 302 -29.24 0.48 -5.49
C LEU A 302 -28.28 0.22 -4.34
N LEU A 303 -28.74 0.37 -3.10
CA LEU A 303 -27.99 0.06 -1.89
C LEU A 303 -28.35 -1.35 -1.41
N ASP A 304 -27.40 -2.08 -0.80
CA ASP A 304 -27.67 -3.35 -0.17
C ASP A 304 -28.48 -3.20 1.15
N ASP A 305 -29.15 -4.27 1.58
CA ASP A 305 -30.02 -4.25 2.76
C ASP A 305 -29.27 -3.91 4.05
N ALA A 306 -28.00 -4.25 4.15
CA ALA A 306 -27.15 -3.93 5.30
C ALA A 306 -26.86 -2.43 5.40
N ARG A 307 -26.81 -1.74 4.25
CA ARG A 307 -26.58 -0.29 4.17
C ARG A 307 -27.89 0.51 4.11
N CYS A 308 -28.99 -0.17 3.87
CA CYS A 308 -30.32 0.41 3.78
C CYS A 308 -31.31 -0.43 4.62
N PRO A 309 -31.21 -0.43 5.95
CA PRO A 309 -32.26 -1.03 6.76
C PRO A 309 -33.56 -0.30 6.47
N LEU A 310 -34.54 -1.02 6.00
CA LEU A 310 -35.90 -0.51 5.88
C LEU A 310 -36.36 -0.05 7.28
N PRO A 311 -37.03 1.09 7.43
CA PRO A 311 -37.66 1.44 8.69
C PRO A 311 -38.67 0.37 9.02
N ASN A 312 -38.58 -0.18 10.24
CA ASN A 312 -39.59 -1.12 10.81
C ASN A 312 -40.95 -0.47 10.88
#